data_a4dc73a12d1d0db22104d3a157fc8202
#
_entry.id   a4dc73a12d1d0db22104d3a157fc8202
#
_cell.length_a   1.000
_cell.length_b   1.000
_cell.length_c   1.000
_cell.angle_alpha   90.00
_cell.angle_beta   90.00
_cell.angle_gamma   90.00
#
_symmetry.space_group_name_H-M   'P 1'
#
loop_
_entity.id
_entity.type
_entity.pdbx_description
1 polymer ?
#
loop_
_entity_poly.entity_id
_entity_poly.type
_entity_poly.pdbx_seq_one_letter_code
_entity_poly.pdbx_strand_id
1 'polypeptide(L)'
;MAQWVEDNASRSATIYRLGKKATSTMTRSYKVFGHIDDVALHSDCNQRISGQLQYWQYPGANVQLRAESYSVDYLGDDAWHVDIQYEKVGADAQEPDPLRRSRSFDTSGGMSHITQADGGKITSNGSTTTRTGTERRFPSTAPSMDSAIGVDDNGVQGVDIVVPALTWTETYDVKSTYVTSAYIKSVAALTGTTNGSAFRTFEAGEVLFLGASGSQEWDSQKGDGPWTLSFKFVASKNITGQTIGSITGVEKKGHEYLWVRYESSVSGSDLVKKPKYVYVNTVYREGDFSGLGIGAS
;
A
#
# COMPACT_ATOMS: atom_id res chain seq x y z
N MET A 1 2.84 -28.11 -51.35
CA MET A 1 3.00 -27.97 -49.89
C MET A 1 3.72 -26.63 -49.67
N ALA A 2 3.13 -25.72 -48.91
CA ALA A 2 3.72 -24.40 -48.72
C ALA A 2 5.07 -24.49 -47.99
N GLN A 3 6.05 -23.74 -48.47
CA GLN A 3 7.38 -23.70 -47.90
C GLN A 3 7.56 -22.39 -47.14
N TRP A 4 7.90 -22.49 -45.84
CA TRP A 4 8.22 -21.38 -44.96
C TRP A 4 9.72 -21.30 -44.75
N VAL A 5 10.30 -20.14 -45.04
CA VAL A 5 11.74 -19.86 -44.85
C VAL A 5 11.86 -18.65 -43.92
N GLU A 6 12.45 -18.83 -42.76
CA GLU A 6 12.66 -17.71 -41.83
C GLU A 6 13.72 -16.75 -42.37
N ASP A 7 13.41 -15.46 -42.43
CA ASP A 7 14.34 -14.40 -42.75
C ASP A 7 15.04 -13.91 -41.48
N ASN A 8 16.19 -14.51 -41.19
CA ASN A 8 16.96 -14.18 -39.98
C ASN A 8 17.53 -12.76 -39.99
N ALA A 9 17.60 -12.10 -41.16
CA ALA A 9 18.10 -10.70 -41.25
C ALA A 9 17.08 -9.68 -40.76
N SER A 10 15.80 -10.03 -40.84
CA SER A 10 14.69 -9.14 -40.40
C SER A 10 14.24 -9.43 -38.98
N ARG A 11 14.88 -10.34 -38.26
CA ARG A 11 14.53 -10.67 -36.88
C ARG A 11 14.89 -9.50 -35.95
N SER A 12 13.92 -9.00 -35.19
CA SER A 12 14.14 -7.99 -34.17
C SER A 12 13.55 -8.41 -32.83
N ALA A 13 14.24 -8.10 -31.73
CA ALA A 13 13.77 -8.42 -30.40
C ALA A 13 14.16 -7.32 -29.40
N THR A 14 13.20 -6.92 -28.54
CA THR A 14 13.45 -6.09 -27.39
C THR A 14 13.15 -6.90 -26.14
N ILE A 15 14.19 -7.22 -25.36
CA ILE A 15 14.05 -8.08 -24.18
C ILE A 15 14.49 -7.32 -22.94
N TYR A 16 13.60 -7.23 -21.96
CA TYR A 16 13.86 -6.57 -20.69
C TYR A 16 14.30 -7.60 -19.64
N ARG A 17 15.51 -7.42 -19.11
CA ARG A 17 16.15 -8.36 -18.18
C ARG A 17 15.72 -8.24 -16.73
N LEU A 18 15.17 -7.13 -16.32
CA LEU A 18 14.86 -6.85 -14.90
C LEU A 18 13.43 -6.33 -14.77
N GLY A 19 12.57 -7.14 -14.22
CA GLY A 19 11.32 -6.93 -13.45
C GLY A 19 10.50 -5.65 -13.56
N LYS A 20 10.80 -4.76 -14.51
CA LYS A 20 9.96 -3.61 -14.80
C LYS A 20 9.00 -3.96 -15.94
N LYS A 21 7.80 -3.44 -15.87
CA LYS A 21 6.68 -3.47 -16.80
C LYS A 21 7.03 -3.17 -18.27
N ALA A 22 8.04 -3.77 -18.80
CA ALA A 22 8.35 -3.62 -20.18
C ALA A 22 7.94 -4.91 -20.88
N THR A 23 6.99 -4.80 -21.75
CA THR A 23 6.59 -5.84 -22.68
C THR A 23 7.80 -6.22 -23.51
N SER A 24 8.38 -7.39 -23.26
CA SER A 24 9.35 -7.96 -24.17
C SER A 24 8.62 -8.31 -25.45
N THR A 25 9.08 -7.79 -26.58
CA THR A 25 8.50 -8.01 -27.91
C THR A 25 9.52 -8.61 -28.84
N MET A 26 9.07 -9.36 -29.81
CA MET A 26 9.90 -9.89 -30.87
C MET A 26 9.11 -9.99 -32.16
N THR A 27 9.74 -9.67 -33.28
CA THR A 27 9.21 -9.91 -34.62
C THR A 27 10.04 -10.99 -35.31
N ARG A 28 9.38 -11.97 -35.89
CA ARG A 28 9.99 -12.97 -36.73
C ARG A 28 9.37 -12.89 -38.13
N SER A 29 10.22 -12.78 -39.11
CA SER A 29 9.83 -12.62 -40.50
C SER A 29 10.06 -13.90 -41.30
N TYR A 30 9.12 -14.23 -42.15
CA TYR A 30 9.19 -15.42 -42.98
C TYR A 30 8.90 -15.07 -44.45
N LYS A 31 9.59 -15.74 -45.37
CA LYS A 31 9.20 -15.81 -46.76
C LYS A 31 8.44 -17.11 -46.97
N VAL A 32 7.23 -17.02 -47.51
CA VAL A 32 6.32 -18.14 -47.70
C VAL A 32 6.05 -18.30 -49.18
N PHE A 33 6.22 -19.53 -49.69
CA PHE A 33 6.03 -19.86 -51.10
C PHE A 33 4.96 -20.93 -51.26
N GLY A 34 4.25 -20.92 -52.39
CA GLY A 34 3.31 -21.96 -52.79
C GLY A 34 1.87 -21.75 -52.33
N HIS A 35 1.53 -20.53 -51.90
CA HIS A 35 0.14 -20.07 -51.78
C HIS A 35 -0.20 -19.12 -52.92
N ILE A 36 -1.25 -19.45 -53.64
CA ILE A 36 -1.71 -18.69 -54.82
C ILE A 36 -2.64 -17.55 -54.42
N ASP A 37 -3.20 -17.57 -53.24
CA ASP A 37 -4.08 -16.54 -52.72
C ASP A 37 -3.82 -16.27 -51.20
N ASP A 38 -4.31 -15.13 -50.74
CA ASP A 38 -4.19 -14.69 -49.38
C ASP A 38 -5.04 -15.50 -48.40
N VAL A 39 -6.18 -16.04 -48.83
CA VAL A 39 -7.10 -16.83 -47.98
C VAL A 39 -6.42 -18.13 -47.55
N ALA A 40 -5.78 -18.83 -48.49
CA ALA A 40 -5.03 -20.04 -48.18
C ALA A 40 -3.83 -19.76 -47.28
N LEU A 41 -3.14 -18.64 -47.54
CA LEU A 41 -2.03 -18.18 -46.70
C LEU A 41 -2.49 -17.86 -45.27
N HIS A 42 -3.57 -17.07 -45.11
CA HIS A 42 -4.10 -16.73 -43.78
C HIS A 42 -4.55 -17.97 -43.00
N SER A 43 -5.12 -18.96 -43.67
CA SER A 43 -5.48 -20.26 -43.06
C SER A 43 -4.24 -21.00 -42.55
N ASP A 44 -3.15 -21.04 -43.31
CA ASP A 44 -1.88 -21.66 -42.92
C ASP A 44 -1.20 -20.88 -41.78
N CYS A 45 -1.20 -19.54 -41.84
CA CYS A 45 -0.72 -18.69 -40.75
C CYS A 45 -1.44 -18.98 -39.45
N ASN A 46 -2.77 -18.99 -39.42
CA ASN A 46 -3.57 -19.27 -38.25
C ASN A 46 -3.28 -20.67 -37.68
N GLN A 47 -3.14 -21.69 -38.54
CA GLN A 47 -2.80 -23.03 -38.10
C GLN A 47 -1.41 -23.09 -37.44
N ARG A 48 -0.41 -22.42 -38.01
CA ARG A 48 0.97 -22.41 -37.49
C ARG A 48 1.11 -21.58 -36.22
N ILE A 49 0.46 -20.45 -36.18
CA ILE A 49 0.46 -19.54 -34.98
C ILE A 49 -0.27 -20.22 -33.83
N SER A 50 -1.29 -21.02 -34.07
CA SER A 50 -1.95 -21.84 -33.04
C SER A 50 -1.19 -23.12 -32.66
N GLY A 51 -0.13 -23.44 -33.36
CA GLY A 51 0.67 -24.67 -33.19
C GLY A 51 2.16 -24.40 -33.04
N GLN A 52 2.93 -24.71 -34.11
CA GLN A 52 4.40 -24.69 -34.07
C GLN A 52 5.01 -23.30 -33.77
N LEU A 53 4.34 -22.21 -34.18
CA LEU A 53 4.79 -20.84 -34.03
C LEU A 53 4.07 -20.11 -32.90
N GLN A 54 3.29 -20.80 -32.08
CA GLN A 54 2.53 -20.19 -30.98
C GLN A 54 3.41 -19.55 -29.93
N TYR A 55 4.50 -20.19 -29.59
CA TYR A 55 5.42 -19.72 -28.55
C TYR A 55 6.84 -19.68 -29.08
N TRP A 56 7.58 -18.69 -28.57
CA TRP A 56 9.01 -18.58 -28.79
C TRP A 56 9.72 -18.25 -27.48
N GLN A 57 10.83 -18.93 -27.23
CA GLN A 57 11.67 -18.70 -26.07
C GLN A 57 13.05 -18.23 -26.50
N TYR A 58 13.48 -17.09 -25.99
CA TYR A 58 14.82 -16.60 -26.30
C TYR A 58 15.88 -17.48 -25.61
N PRO A 59 16.87 -17.99 -26.35
CA PRO A 59 17.93 -18.82 -25.77
C PRO A 59 18.68 -18.04 -24.65
N GLY A 60 18.71 -18.61 -23.44
CA GLY A 60 19.39 -18.04 -22.29
C GLY A 60 18.60 -16.97 -21.51
N ALA A 61 17.34 -16.73 -21.87
CA ALA A 61 16.43 -15.91 -21.08
C ALA A 61 15.18 -16.72 -20.68
N ASN A 62 14.74 -16.58 -19.45
CA ASN A 62 13.48 -17.18 -18.95
C ASN A 62 12.28 -16.32 -19.40
N VAL A 63 12.23 -15.96 -20.68
CA VAL A 63 11.14 -15.17 -21.24
C VAL A 63 10.50 -15.97 -22.35
N GLN A 64 9.25 -16.39 -22.13
CA GLN A 64 8.41 -17.00 -23.14
C GLN A 64 7.55 -15.91 -23.79
N LEU A 65 7.61 -15.83 -25.10
CA LEU A 65 6.82 -14.93 -25.91
C LEU A 65 5.74 -15.72 -26.64
N ARG A 66 4.54 -15.14 -26.77
CA ARG A 66 3.42 -15.70 -27.51
C ARG A 66 3.17 -14.88 -28.76
N ALA A 67 2.82 -15.54 -29.86
CA ALA A 67 2.39 -14.87 -31.08
C ALA A 67 1.04 -14.16 -30.82
N GLU A 68 1.00 -12.84 -31.01
CA GLU A 68 -0.17 -12.00 -30.77
C GLU A 68 -0.81 -11.50 -32.08
N SER A 69 0.01 -11.25 -33.09
CA SER A 69 -0.47 -10.76 -34.38
C SER A 69 0.47 -11.18 -35.51
N TYR A 70 -0.04 -11.13 -36.74
CA TYR A 70 0.79 -11.27 -37.92
C TYR A 70 0.30 -10.37 -39.05
N SER A 71 1.22 -9.96 -39.93
CA SER A 71 0.94 -9.26 -41.17
C SER A 71 1.47 -10.06 -42.34
N VAL A 72 0.84 -9.88 -43.50
CA VAL A 72 1.24 -10.55 -44.75
C VAL A 72 1.35 -9.51 -45.87
N ASP A 73 2.42 -9.60 -46.65
CA ASP A 73 2.66 -8.76 -47.81
C ASP A 73 2.97 -9.66 -49.02
N TYR A 74 2.33 -9.41 -50.16
CA TYR A 74 2.58 -10.12 -51.40
C TYR A 74 3.84 -9.61 -52.09
N LEU A 75 4.76 -10.55 -52.39
CA LEU A 75 6.03 -10.22 -53.04
C LEU A 75 6.05 -10.48 -54.57
N GLY A 76 5.01 -11.11 -55.12
CA GLY A 76 4.97 -11.59 -56.48
C GLY A 76 5.41 -13.06 -56.61
N ASP A 77 5.11 -13.69 -57.76
CA ASP A 77 5.52 -15.08 -58.07
C ASP A 77 5.18 -16.13 -56.98
N ASP A 78 3.96 -16.08 -56.46
CA ASP A 78 3.46 -16.96 -55.38
C ASP A 78 4.31 -16.87 -54.09
N ALA A 79 5.05 -15.78 -53.91
CA ALA A 79 5.85 -15.48 -52.71
C ALA A 79 5.19 -14.41 -51.82
N TRP A 80 5.24 -14.65 -50.53
CA TRP A 80 4.67 -13.79 -49.52
C TRP A 80 5.69 -13.51 -48.45
N HIS A 81 5.61 -12.33 -47.87
CA HIS A 81 6.32 -11.95 -46.64
C HIS A 81 5.32 -12.02 -45.48
N VAL A 82 5.70 -12.69 -44.38
CA VAL A 82 4.87 -12.85 -43.19
C VAL A 82 5.68 -12.43 -41.98
N ASP A 83 5.23 -11.37 -41.28
CA ASP A 83 5.78 -10.95 -40.03
C ASP A 83 4.89 -11.40 -38.88
N ILE A 84 5.45 -12.14 -37.93
CA ILE A 84 4.76 -12.57 -36.71
C ILE A 84 5.31 -11.79 -35.57
N GLN A 85 4.42 -11.07 -34.88
CA GLN A 85 4.73 -10.31 -33.68
C GLN A 85 4.45 -11.16 -32.44
N TYR A 86 5.46 -11.27 -31.61
CA TYR A 86 5.42 -11.98 -30.34
C TYR A 86 5.50 -10.99 -29.22
N GLU A 87 4.67 -11.17 -28.20
CA GLU A 87 4.71 -10.40 -26.96
C GLU A 87 4.93 -11.34 -25.78
N LYS A 88 5.46 -10.81 -24.70
CA LYS A 88 5.59 -11.56 -23.45
C LYS A 88 4.21 -12.08 -23.08
N VAL A 89 4.09 -13.40 -22.95
CA VAL A 89 2.90 -14.01 -22.35
C VAL A 89 2.73 -13.31 -21.00
N GLY A 90 1.58 -12.66 -20.83
CA GLY A 90 1.34 -11.78 -19.68
C GLY A 90 1.82 -12.39 -18.39
N ALA A 91 2.13 -11.57 -17.43
CA ALA A 91 2.72 -11.88 -16.13
C ALA A 91 2.07 -13.03 -15.33
N ASP A 92 1.04 -13.64 -15.88
CA ASP A 92 0.22 -14.66 -15.25
C ASP A 92 0.93 -15.97 -14.90
N ALA A 93 2.14 -16.23 -15.46
CA ALA A 93 2.76 -17.56 -15.28
C ALA A 93 3.94 -17.58 -14.29
N GLN A 94 4.60 -16.46 -13.96
CA GLN A 94 5.84 -16.47 -13.15
C GLN A 94 6.02 -15.33 -12.15
N GLU A 95 5.13 -14.35 -12.10
CA GLU A 95 5.21 -13.30 -11.09
C GLU A 95 4.39 -13.68 -9.85
N PRO A 96 4.88 -13.34 -8.64
CA PRO A 96 4.13 -13.64 -7.43
C PRO A 96 2.77 -12.93 -7.46
N ASP A 97 1.73 -13.65 -7.10
CA ASP A 97 0.37 -13.13 -6.99
C ASP A 97 0.01 -13.06 -5.50
N PRO A 98 -0.23 -11.88 -4.95
CA PRO A 98 -0.30 -10.56 -5.56
C PRO A 98 1.07 -9.89 -5.81
N LEU A 99 1.21 -9.21 -6.95
CA LEU A 99 2.40 -8.43 -7.27
C LEU A 99 2.26 -6.99 -6.78
N ARG A 100 3.11 -6.54 -5.87
CA ARG A 100 3.11 -5.16 -5.43
C ARG A 100 3.60 -4.22 -6.53
N ARG A 101 2.71 -3.35 -6.99
CA ARG A 101 2.96 -2.38 -8.07
C ARG A 101 3.61 -1.09 -7.58
N SER A 102 3.09 -0.53 -6.49
CA SER A 102 3.59 0.72 -5.94
C SER A 102 3.30 0.84 -4.45
N ARG A 103 4.04 1.71 -3.80
CA ARG A 103 3.83 2.14 -2.43
C ARG A 103 4.04 3.64 -2.35
N SER A 104 3.11 4.34 -1.76
CA SER A 104 3.23 5.76 -1.44
C SER A 104 3.00 5.97 0.04
N PHE A 105 3.58 7.01 0.60
CA PHE A 105 3.38 7.36 2.00
C PHE A 105 3.26 8.87 2.18
N ASP A 106 2.61 9.25 3.26
CA ASP A 106 2.49 10.63 3.70
C ASP A 106 2.69 10.66 5.23
N THR A 107 3.54 11.55 5.68
CA THR A 107 3.84 11.78 7.10
C THR A 107 3.32 13.13 7.59
N SER A 108 2.56 13.84 6.76
CA SER A 108 1.90 15.07 7.19
C SER A 108 0.96 14.76 8.35
N GLY A 109 1.14 15.50 9.45
CA GLY A 109 0.58 15.16 10.74
C GLY A 109 -0.94 15.27 10.84
N GLY A 110 -1.51 14.42 11.68
CA GLY A 110 -2.87 14.59 12.18
C GLY A 110 -2.94 15.68 13.23
N MET A 111 -4.16 16.06 13.61
CA MET A 111 -4.42 16.94 14.76
C MET A 111 -4.74 16.08 15.98
N SER A 112 -4.22 16.48 17.14
CA SER A 112 -4.55 15.87 18.43
C SER A 112 -4.79 16.94 19.46
N HIS A 113 -5.88 16.79 20.22
CA HIS A 113 -6.15 17.64 21.37
C HIS A 113 -5.37 17.11 22.57
N ILE A 114 -4.50 17.94 23.13
CA ILE A 114 -3.74 17.59 24.33
C ILE A 114 -4.11 18.51 25.49
N THR A 115 -4.16 17.95 26.70
CA THR A 115 -4.46 18.69 27.92
C THR A 115 -3.24 18.85 28.84
N GLN A 116 -2.11 18.28 28.42
CA GLN A 116 -0.86 18.33 29.18
C GLN A 116 0.31 18.75 28.29
N ALA A 117 1.19 19.59 28.83
CA ALA A 117 2.41 20.04 28.16
C ALA A 117 3.62 19.24 28.64
N ASP A 118 4.58 18.99 27.72
CA ASP A 118 5.86 18.38 28.06
C ASP A 118 6.84 19.37 28.69
N GLY A 119 6.66 20.66 28.47
CA GLY A 119 7.48 21.72 29.01
C GLY A 119 6.70 23.02 29.13
N GLY A 120 7.23 23.98 29.86
CA GLY A 120 6.57 25.26 29.98
C GLY A 120 7.36 26.27 30.83
N LYS A 121 6.89 27.51 30.79
CA LYS A 121 7.38 28.58 31.62
C LYS A 121 6.22 29.16 32.42
N ILE A 122 6.47 29.48 33.69
CA ILE A 122 5.55 30.23 34.49
C ILE A 122 6.26 31.50 34.95
N THR A 123 5.61 32.64 34.82
CA THR A 123 6.13 33.92 35.30
C THR A 123 5.15 34.47 36.34
N SER A 124 5.66 34.79 37.51
CA SER A 124 4.92 35.40 38.61
C SER A 124 5.75 36.49 39.22
N ASN A 125 5.18 37.66 39.39
CA ASN A 125 5.85 38.82 40.03
C ASN A 125 7.24 39.16 39.46
N GLY A 126 7.39 39.06 38.12
CA GLY A 126 8.66 39.35 37.43
C GLY A 126 9.72 38.24 37.48
N SER A 127 9.46 37.15 38.16
CA SER A 127 10.31 35.95 38.15
C SER A 127 9.77 34.90 37.22
N THR A 128 10.61 34.42 36.30
CA THR A 128 10.25 33.34 35.34
C THR A 128 10.93 32.04 35.73
N THR A 129 10.15 31.01 35.89
CA THR A 129 10.64 29.66 36.13
C THR A 129 10.33 28.78 34.91
N THR A 130 11.35 28.08 34.42
CA THR A 130 11.21 27.20 33.24
C THR A 130 11.20 25.75 33.69
N ARG A 131 10.25 25.00 33.16
CA ARG A 131 10.23 23.56 33.23
C ARG A 131 10.80 23.00 31.92
N THR A 132 11.79 22.13 32.00
CA THR A 132 12.48 21.56 30.87
C THR A 132 12.56 20.04 30.93
N GLY A 133 12.60 19.40 29.78
CA GLY A 133 12.86 17.96 29.66
C GLY A 133 11.79 17.10 30.32
N THR A 134 12.23 16.12 31.10
CA THR A 134 11.38 15.14 31.77
C THR A 134 10.65 15.65 33.00
N GLU A 135 10.95 16.87 33.42
CA GLU A 135 10.24 17.50 34.55
C GLU A 135 8.82 17.87 34.10
N ARG A 136 7.86 17.07 34.45
CA ARG A 136 6.45 17.30 34.15
C ARG A 136 5.71 18.07 35.23
N ARG A 137 6.43 18.75 36.12
CA ARG A 137 5.88 19.56 37.22
C ARG A 137 6.49 20.93 37.21
N PHE A 138 5.70 21.93 37.49
CA PHE A 138 6.25 23.22 37.80
C PHE A 138 7.04 23.18 39.12
N PRO A 139 8.05 24.05 39.29
CA PRO A 139 8.80 24.13 40.55
C PRO A 139 7.89 24.34 41.75
N SER A 140 8.37 23.96 42.92
CA SER A 140 7.61 24.03 44.17
C SER A 140 7.14 25.42 44.57
N THR A 141 7.68 26.47 43.96
CA THR A 141 7.30 27.88 44.19
C THR A 141 6.10 28.33 43.35
N ALA A 142 5.59 27.50 42.46
CA ALA A 142 4.43 27.80 41.63
C ALA A 142 3.28 26.82 41.93
N PRO A 143 2.01 27.25 41.78
CA PRO A 143 0.88 26.34 41.90
C PRO A 143 1.06 25.16 40.93
N SER A 144 1.02 23.92 41.44
CA SER A 144 1.23 22.73 40.65
C SER A 144 -0.09 22.26 40.01
N MET A 145 -0.23 22.45 38.72
CA MET A 145 -1.33 21.90 37.92
C MET A 145 -0.94 20.61 37.18
N ASP A 146 0.19 19.99 37.55
CA ASP A 146 0.73 18.79 36.94
C ASP A 146 0.78 18.86 35.40
N SER A 147 1.21 20.04 34.89
CA SER A 147 1.35 20.34 33.45
C SER A 147 0.06 20.51 32.66
N ALA A 148 -1.09 20.66 33.30
CA ALA A 148 -2.34 20.95 32.60
C ALA A 148 -2.25 22.26 31.81
N ILE A 149 -2.84 22.27 30.61
CA ILE A 149 -2.81 23.39 29.66
C ILE A 149 -4.16 24.12 29.70
N GLY A 150 -4.11 25.48 29.75
CA GLY A 150 -5.30 26.30 29.62
C GLY A 150 -6.29 26.06 30.77
N VAL A 151 -5.80 26.08 32.00
CA VAL A 151 -6.65 25.88 33.20
C VAL A 151 -7.38 27.16 33.53
N ASP A 152 -8.70 27.07 33.58
CA ASP A 152 -9.61 28.14 34.03
C ASP A 152 -10.62 27.61 35.06
N ASP A 153 -11.58 28.45 35.45
CA ASP A 153 -12.63 28.10 36.41
C ASP A 153 -13.52 26.96 35.93
N ASN A 154 -13.65 26.77 34.60
CA ASN A 154 -14.48 25.74 33.99
C ASN A 154 -13.75 24.39 33.88
N GLY A 155 -12.42 24.39 33.85
CA GLY A 155 -11.65 23.18 33.78
C GLY A 155 -10.31 23.33 33.05
N VAL A 156 -9.91 22.25 32.37
CA VAL A 156 -8.70 22.18 31.57
C VAL A 156 -9.09 22.22 30.08
N GLN A 157 -8.73 23.33 29.43
CA GLN A 157 -9.12 23.59 28.03
C GLN A 157 -8.29 22.79 27.02
N GLY A 158 -6.99 22.57 27.29
CA GLY A 158 -6.09 21.93 26.37
C GLY A 158 -5.73 22.80 25.14
N VAL A 159 -5.11 22.18 24.17
CA VAL A 159 -4.74 22.79 22.87
C VAL A 159 -4.66 21.75 21.79
N ASP A 160 -5.04 22.10 20.57
CA ASP A 160 -4.87 21.25 19.39
C ASP A 160 -3.44 21.43 18.84
N ILE A 161 -2.74 20.33 18.68
CA ILE A 161 -1.39 20.29 18.13
C ILE A 161 -1.31 19.34 16.94
N VAL A 162 -0.36 19.60 16.05
CA VAL A 162 0.00 18.65 14.99
C VAL A 162 0.82 17.52 15.61
N VAL A 163 0.37 16.28 15.39
CA VAL A 163 1.07 15.09 15.83
C VAL A 163 1.54 14.26 14.61
N PRO A 164 2.65 13.53 14.72
CA PRO A 164 3.07 12.63 13.65
C PRO A 164 1.96 11.66 13.30
N ALA A 165 1.61 11.58 12.03
CA ALA A 165 0.75 10.53 11.48
C ALA A 165 1.42 9.98 10.23
N LEU A 166 1.51 8.66 10.12
CA LEU A 166 1.99 8.00 8.92
C LEU A 166 0.80 7.34 8.23
N THR A 167 0.47 7.82 7.06
CA THR A 167 -0.47 7.15 6.16
C THR A 167 0.28 6.57 4.98
N TRP A 168 -0.15 5.43 4.48
CA TRP A 168 0.42 4.89 3.23
C TRP A 168 -0.61 4.12 2.44
N THR A 169 -0.32 3.98 1.16
CA THR A 169 -1.12 3.21 0.22
C THR A 169 -0.22 2.20 -0.48
N GLU A 170 -0.65 0.96 -0.54
CA GLU A 170 0.01 -0.09 -1.31
C GLU A 170 -0.91 -0.54 -2.44
N THR A 171 -0.39 -0.57 -3.68
CA THR A 171 -1.14 -0.99 -4.85
C THR A 171 -0.57 -2.30 -5.38
N TYR A 172 -1.46 -3.25 -5.68
CA TYR A 172 -1.13 -4.60 -6.15
C TYR A 172 -1.88 -4.91 -7.44
N ASP A 173 -1.19 -5.56 -8.35
CA ASP A 173 -1.83 -6.25 -9.49
C ASP A 173 -2.03 -7.71 -9.08
N VAL A 174 -3.25 -8.22 -9.25
CA VAL A 174 -3.62 -9.60 -8.93
C VAL A 174 -4.42 -10.22 -10.08
N LYS A 175 -4.36 -11.54 -10.21
CA LYS A 175 -5.08 -12.27 -11.24
C LYS A 175 -6.58 -12.05 -11.15
N SER A 176 -7.27 -12.16 -12.30
CA SER A 176 -8.74 -12.04 -12.37
C SER A 176 -9.46 -12.98 -11.39
N THR A 177 -8.93 -14.19 -11.19
CA THR A 177 -9.50 -15.21 -10.31
C THR A 177 -9.26 -14.99 -8.82
N TYR A 178 -8.36 -14.07 -8.45
CA TYR A 178 -8.00 -13.82 -7.05
C TYR A 178 -9.10 -13.07 -6.30
N VAL A 179 -9.72 -12.07 -6.95
CA VAL A 179 -10.71 -11.20 -6.32
C VAL A 179 -12.11 -11.79 -6.48
N THR A 180 -12.47 -12.64 -5.55
CA THR A 180 -13.82 -13.21 -5.46
C THR A 180 -14.72 -12.34 -4.59
N SER A 181 -16.05 -12.53 -4.68
CA SER A 181 -17.00 -11.87 -3.78
C SER A 181 -16.73 -12.20 -2.30
N ALA A 182 -16.23 -13.41 -2.01
CA ALA A 182 -15.83 -13.81 -0.66
C ALA A 182 -14.61 -13.03 -0.18
N TYR A 183 -13.61 -12.84 -1.05
CA TYR A 183 -12.43 -12.01 -0.76
C TYR A 183 -12.83 -10.55 -0.48
N ILE A 184 -13.66 -9.94 -1.34
CA ILE A 184 -14.15 -8.57 -1.14
C ILE A 184 -14.87 -8.43 0.21
N LYS A 185 -15.72 -9.40 0.57
CA LYS A 185 -16.43 -9.42 1.86
C LYS A 185 -15.44 -9.51 3.04
N SER A 186 -14.38 -10.30 2.93
CA SER A 186 -13.36 -10.45 3.97
C SER A 186 -12.54 -9.15 4.14
N VAL A 187 -12.12 -8.53 3.05
CA VAL A 187 -11.42 -7.24 3.08
C VAL A 187 -12.32 -6.14 3.68
N ALA A 188 -13.59 -6.10 3.29
CA ALA A 188 -14.56 -5.15 3.85
C ALA A 188 -14.73 -5.32 5.37
N ALA A 189 -14.74 -6.56 5.87
CA ALA A 189 -14.86 -6.85 7.29
C ALA A 189 -13.63 -6.41 8.11
N LEU A 190 -12.46 -6.29 7.48
CA LEU A 190 -11.23 -5.79 8.11
C LEU A 190 -11.14 -4.26 8.10
N THR A 191 -11.95 -3.57 7.31
CA THR A 191 -11.94 -2.10 7.28
C THR A 191 -12.32 -1.53 8.65
N GLY A 192 -11.51 -0.60 9.16
CA GLY A 192 -11.70 -0.03 10.49
C GLY A 192 -11.20 -0.92 11.63
N THR A 193 -10.36 -1.92 11.37
CA THR A 193 -9.69 -2.72 12.40
C THR A 193 -8.22 -2.39 12.52
N THR A 194 -7.63 -2.62 13.67
CA THR A 194 -6.18 -2.55 13.90
C THR A 194 -5.54 -3.93 13.73
N ASN A 195 -4.27 -3.96 13.37
CA ASN A 195 -3.53 -5.22 13.24
C ASN A 195 -3.42 -5.95 14.59
N GLY A 196 -3.88 -7.20 14.65
CA GLY A 196 -3.78 -8.06 15.84
C GLY A 196 -2.40 -8.69 16.04
N SER A 197 -1.52 -8.61 15.03
CA SER A 197 -0.15 -9.10 15.04
C SER A 197 0.76 -8.13 14.29
N ALA A 198 2.08 -8.34 14.32
CA ALA A 198 3.03 -7.50 13.59
C ALA A 198 2.68 -7.43 12.10
N PHE A 199 2.70 -6.21 11.53
CA PHE A 199 2.41 -5.96 10.12
C PHE A 199 3.30 -4.84 9.59
N ARG A 200 4.03 -5.07 8.49
CA ARG A 200 4.95 -4.08 7.89
C ARG A 200 5.95 -3.47 8.89
N THR A 201 6.50 -4.25 9.79
CA THR A 201 7.42 -3.83 10.87
C THR A 201 6.76 -3.08 12.03
N PHE A 202 5.46 -2.81 11.99
CA PHE A 202 4.71 -2.23 13.09
C PHE A 202 4.25 -3.32 14.05
N GLU A 203 4.19 -2.99 15.33
CA GLU A 203 3.69 -3.88 16.36
C GLU A 203 2.15 -4.00 16.32
N ALA A 204 1.61 -4.98 17.04
CA ALA A 204 0.16 -5.16 17.16
C ALA A 204 -0.51 -3.89 17.72
N GLY A 205 -1.61 -3.46 17.08
CA GLY A 205 -2.37 -2.28 17.46
C GLY A 205 -1.86 -0.96 16.90
N GLU A 206 -0.72 -0.96 16.18
CA GLU A 206 -0.14 0.27 15.62
C GLU A 206 -0.70 0.65 14.24
N VAL A 207 -1.25 -0.29 13.50
CA VAL A 207 -1.76 -0.05 12.14
C VAL A 207 -3.27 -0.17 12.10
N LEU A 208 -3.93 0.87 11.63
CA LEU A 208 -5.35 0.87 11.32
C LEU A 208 -5.54 0.73 9.80
N PHE A 209 -6.34 -0.25 9.38
CA PHE A 209 -6.72 -0.44 7.99
C PHE A 209 -7.90 0.47 7.64
N LEU A 210 -7.66 1.44 6.74
CA LEU A 210 -8.68 2.40 6.31
C LEU A 210 -9.58 1.86 5.21
N GLY A 211 -9.21 0.73 4.60
CA GLY A 211 -9.97 0.08 3.54
C GLY A 211 -9.17 -0.10 2.26
N ALA A 212 -9.78 -0.81 1.32
CA ALA A 212 -9.24 -1.05 0.00
C ALA A 212 -10.20 -0.60 -1.10
N SER A 213 -9.62 -0.32 -2.27
CA SER A 213 -10.34 -0.13 -3.51
C SER A 213 -9.75 -1.01 -4.59
N GLY A 214 -10.54 -1.43 -5.56
CA GLY A 214 -10.08 -2.25 -6.67
C GLY A 214 -10.79 -1.91 -7.95
N SER A 215 -10.08 -2.07 -9.07
CA SER A 215 -10.61 -1.97 -10.42
C SER A 215 -10.13 -3.13 -11.25
N GLN A 216 -10.98 -3.61 -12.14
CA GLN A 216 -10.70 -4.66 -13.10
C GLN A 216 -10.96 -4.12 -14.50
N GLU A 217 -10.02 -4.34 -15.39
CA GLU A 217 -10.23 -4.05 -16.81
C GLU A 217 -10.96 -5.23 -17.46
N TRP A 218 -11.86 -4.93 -18.37
CA TRP A 218 -12.55 -5.93 -19.17
C TRP A 218 -12.29 -5.69 -20.65
N ASP A 219 -11.95 -6.75 -21.35
CA ASP A 219 -11.76 -6.75 -22.80
C ASP A 219 -12.80 -7.63 -23.46
N SER A 220 -13.49 -7.13 -24.48
CA SER A 220 -14.56 -7.87 -25.17
C SER A 220 -14.09 -9.14 -25.88
N GLN A 221 -12.81 -9.26 -26.15
CA GLN A 221 -12.21 -10.44 -26.83
C GLN A 221 -11.44 -11.34 -25.87
N LYS A 222 -10.84 -10.78 -24.82
CA LYS A 222 -9.98 -11.49 -23.87
C LYS A 222 -10.67 -11.81 -22.53
N GLY A 223 -11.86 -11.22 -22.29
CA GLY A 223 -12.59 -11.37 -21.03
C GLY A 223 -12.04 -10.52 -19.89
N ASP A 224 -12.12 -11.05 -18.68
CA ASP A 224 -11.69 -10.36 -17.45
C ASP A 224 -10.18 -10.25 -17.36
N GLY A 225 -9.67 -9.02 -17.31
CA GLY A 225 -8.26 -8.71 -17.07
C GLY A 225 -7.88 -8.81 -15.59
N PRO A 226 -6.61 -8.52 -15.25
CA PRO A 226 -6.15 -8.50 -13.88
C PRO A 226 -6.82 -7.36 -13.08
N TRP A 227 -6.91 -7.55 -11.75
CA TRP A 227 -7.32 -6.52 -10.83
C TRP A 227 -6.15 -5.64 -10.42
N THR A 228 -6.40 -4.34 -10.27
CA THR A 228 -5.51 -3.42 -9.55
C THR A 228 -6.18 -3.09 -8.22
N LEU A 229 -5.56 -3.52 -7.10
CA LEU A 229 -6.05 -3.31 -5.73
C LEU A 229 -5.20 -2.25 -5.02
N SER A 230 -5.83 -1.32 -4.31
CA SER A 230 -5.17 -0.32 -3.49
C SER A 230 -5.64 -0.42 -2.05
N PHE A 231 -4.71 -0.61 -1.11
CA PHE A 231 -4.95 -0.72 0.33
C PHE A 231 -4.42 0.52 1.02
N LYS A 232 -5.22 1.11 1.91
CA LYS A 232 -4.86 2.32 2.65
C LYS A 232 -4.74 2.03 4.14
N PHE A 233 -3.67 2.53 4.73
CA PHE A 233 -3.34 2.33 6.13
C PHE A 233 -2.93 3.64 6.80
N VAL A 234 -3.12 3.70 8.12
CA VAL A 234 -2.53 4.73 8.97
C VAL A 234 -1.87 4.07 10.18
N ALA A 235 -0.69 4.55 10.54
CA ALA A 235 0.04 4.07 11.70
C ALA A 235 0.07 5.11 12.81
N SER A 236 -0.05 4.63 14.04
CA SER A 236 0.15 5.39 15.27
C SER A 236 0.90 4.50 16.24
N LYS A 237 1.99 5.05 16.80
CA LYS A 237 2.89 4.28 17.66
C LYS A 237 2.25 3.92 19.02
N ASN A 238 2.53 2.71 19.50
CA ASN A 238 2.22 2.32 20.87
C ASN A 238 3.01 3.18 21.87
N ILE A 239 2.39 3.50 22.97
CA ILE A 239 2.99 4.28 24.07
C ILE A 239 3.05 3.38 25.28
N THR A 240 4.23 3.28 25.89
CA THR A 240 4.46 2.48 27.10
C THR A 240 5.10 3.35 28.18
N GLY A 241 4.67 3.16 29.42
CA GLY A 241 5.27 3.81 30.58
C GLY A 241 5.10 5.34 30.63
N GLN A 242 4.10 5.89 29.95
CA GLN A 242 3.87 7.34 29.95
C GLN A 242 3.47 7.84 31.35
N THR A 243 3.95 9.03 31.70
CA THR A 243 3.56 9.71 32.94
C THR A 243 2.67 10.91 32.61
N ILE A 244 1.52 11.01 33.24
CA ILE A 244 0.55 12.09 33.11
C ILE A 244 0.32 12.73 34.49
N GLY A 245 0.92 13.88 34.72
CA GLY A 245 0.95 14.49 36.06
C GLY A 245 1.66 13.60 37.09
N SER A 246 0.92 13.13 38.09
CA SER A 246 1.39 12.20 39.12
C SER A 246 1.11 10.73 38.80
N ILE A 247 0.40 10.45 37.72
CA ILE A 247 0.01 9.09 37.30
C ILE A 247 1.09 8.55 36.38
N THR A 248 1.72 7.43 36.78
CA THR A 248 2.81 6.77 36.05
C THR A 248 2.35 5.44 35.45
N GLY A 249 3.11 4.93 34.47
CA GLY A 249 2.87 3.61 33.90
C GLY A 249 1.65 3.55 32.98
N VAL A 250 1.27 4.66 32.36
CA VAL A 250 0.17 4.69 31.39
C VAL A 250 0.64 4.01 30.10
N GLU A 251 -0.12 3.00 29.67
CA GLU A 251 0.09 2.28 28.44
C GLU A 251 -1.07 2.51 27.49
N LYS A 252 -0.78 2.67 26.19
CA LYS A 252 -1.77 2.94 25.15
C LYS A 252 -1.29 2.32 23.83
N LYS A 253 -2.11 1.47 23.23
CA LYS A 253 -1.91 1.07 21.83
C LYS A 253 -2.15 2.26 20.89
N GLY A 254 -1.51 2.23 19.73
CA GLY A 254 -1.48 3.35 18.81
C GLY A 254 -2.83 4.03 18.56
N HIS A 255 -3.87 3.24 18.30
CA HIS A 255 -5.21 3.72 17.93
C HIS A 255 -6.22 3.68 19.08
N GLU A 256 -5.80 3.45 20.33
CA GLU A 256 -6.67 3.60 21.49
C GLU A 256 -6.88 5.09 21.82
N TYR A 257 -8.00 5.40 22.42
CA TYR A 257 -8.36 6.74 22.82
C TYR A 257 -8.00 6.95 24.30
N LEU A 258 -7.12 7.94 24.56
CA LEU A 258 -6.71 8.31 25.92
C LEU A 258 -7.36 9.63 26.29
N TRP A 259 -7.94 9.70 27.50
CA TRP A 259 -8.42 10.94 28.08
C TRP A 259 -8.17 11.00 29.58
N VAL A 260 -8.07 12.19 30.09
CA VAL A 260 -7.66 12.49 31.49
C VAL A 260 -8.82 13.14 32.23
N ARG A 261 -9.17 12.58 33.39
CA ARG A 261 -10.10 13.20 34.29
C ARG A 261 -9.33 14.04 35.33
N TYR A 262 -9.65 15.30 35.42
CA TYR A 262 -9.09 16.23 36.35
C TYR A 262 -10.01 16.44 37.56
N GLU A 263 -9.41 16.69 38.74
CA GLU A 263 -10.12 17.06 39.93
C GLU A 263 -9.50 18.35 40.53
N SER A 264 -10.33 19.14 41.22
CA SER A 264 -9.85 20.28 41.99
C SER A 264 -9.09 19.79 43.21
N SER A 265 -7.93 20.40 43.48
CA SER A 265 -7.06 20.10 44.62
C SER A 265 -6.48 21.36 45.17
N VAL A 266 -6.17 21.40 46.46
CA VAL A 266 -5.50 22.51 47.10
C VAL A 266 -3.98 22.31 47.00
N SER A 267 -3.26 23.31 46.55
CA SER A 267 -1.79 23.37 46.53
C SER A 267 -1.32 24.66 47.17
N GLY A 268 -0.91 24.56 48.41
CA GLY A 268 -0.68 25.74 49.24
C GLY A 268 -1.98 26.50 49.51
N SER A 269 -2.05 27.76 49.07
CA SER A 269 -3.25 28.59 49.14
C SER A 269 -4.11 28.56 47.88
N ASP A 270 -3.68 27.83 46.86
CA ASP A 270 -4.26 27.88 45.53
C ASP A 270 -5.14 26.66 45.25
N LEU A 271 -6.23 26.88 44.53
CA LEU A 271 -7.06 25.83 43.97
C LEU A 271 -6.49 25.47 42.60
N VAL A 272 -6.12 24.19 42.40
CA VAL A 272 -5.49 23.71 41.18
C VAL A 272 -6.25 22.52 40.58
N LYS A 273 -6.15 22.29 39.28
CA LYS A 273 -6.67 21.12 38.62
C LYS A 273 -5.56 20.10 38.41
N LYS A 274 -5.72 18.91 39.01
CA LYS A 274 -4.74 17.80 38.90
C LYS A 274 -5.36 16.58 38.22
N PRO A 275 -4.59 15.84 37.41
CA PRO A 275 -5.04 14.57 36.87
C PRO A 275 -5.35 13.59 38.00
N LYS A 276 -6.52 13.00 37.99
CA LYS A 276 -6.95 12.03 38.99
C LYS A 276 -7.01 10.62 38.40
N TYR A 277 -7.51 10.49 37.18
CA TYR A 277 -7.61 9.25 36.45
C TYR A 277 -7.22 9.43 34.99
N VAL A 278 -6.57 8.44 34.44
CA VAL A 278 -6.32 8.32 33.00
C VAL A 278 -7.11 7.12 32.51
N TYR A 279 -7.91 7.34 31.48
CA TYR A 279 -8.71 6.31 30.82
C TYR A 279 -8.12 6.03 29.46
N VAL A 280 -7.94 4.74 29.15
CA VAL A 280 -7.54 4.27 27.84
C VAL A 280 -8.65 3.36 27.33
N ASN A 281 -9.25 3.73 26.21
CA ASN A 281 -10.40 3.05 25.64
C ASN A 281 -10.05 2.46 24.28
N THR A 282 -10.30 1.18 24.10
CA THR A 282 -10.18 0.51 22.82
C THR A 282 -11.41 0.82 21.98
N VAL A 283 -11.22 1.60 20.91
CA VAL A 283 -12.28 2.07 20.00
C VAL A 283 -12.31 1.32 18.67
N TYR A 284 -11.23 0.62 18.31
CA TYR A 284 -11.12 -0.23 17.13
C TYR A 284 -10.91 -1.68 17.56
N ARG A 285 -11.53 -2.61 16.83
CA ARG A 285 -11.29 -4.05 17.03
C ARG A 285 -9.97 -4.44 16.37
N GLU A 286 -9.32 -5.45 16.92
CA GLU A 286 -8.18 -6.09 16.28
C GLU A 286 -8.65 -7.03 15.16
N GLY A 287 -7.93 -7.02 14.04
CA GLY A 287 -8.17 -7.86 12.87
C GLY A 287 -6.93 -8.64 12.45
N ASP A 288 -7.13 -9.78 11.85
CA ASP A 288 -6.05 -10.56 11.24
C ASP A 288 -5.79 -10.06 9.81
N PHE A 289 -4.73 -9.28 9.64
CA PHE A 289 -4.35 -8.70 8.35
C PHE A 289 -3.78 -9.73 7.35
N SER A 290 -3.58 -10.98 7.75
CA SER A 290 -3.29 -12.07 6.80
C SER A 290 -4.43 -12.23 5.79
N GLY A 291 -5.68 -11.93 6.20
CA GLY A 291 -6.86 -11.93 5.35
C GLY A 291 -6.85 -10.90 4.20
N LEU A 292 -5.94 -9.90 4.23
CA LEU A 292 -5.73 -8.98 3.11
C LEU A 292 -5.00 -9.66 1.93
N GLY A 293 -4.29 -10.77 2.18
CA GLY A 293 -3.61 -11.55 1.15
C GLY A 293 -2.35 -10.90 0.56
N ILE A 294 -1.84 -9.82 1.17
CA ILE A 294 -0.69 -9.03 0.67
C ILE A 294 0.61 -9.28 1.44
N GLY A 295 0.63 -10.31 2.29
CA GLY A 295 1.75 -10.64 3.15
C GLY A 295 1.89 -9.71 4.36
N ALA A 296 2.68 -10.13 5.35
CA ALA A 296 2.89 -9.38 6.60
C ALA A 296 4.18 -8.53 6.58
N SER A 297 5.11 -8.80 5.66
CA SER A 297 6.44 -8.15 5.56
C SER A 297 6.50 -7.07 4.48
#